data_d0038c8744ffd8590a5e5bdc836e6912
#
_entry.id   d0038c8744ffd8590a5e5bdc836e6912
#
_cell.length_a   1.000
_cell.length_b   1.000
_cell.length_c   1.000
_cell.angle_alpha   90.00
_cell.angle_beta   90.00
_cell.angle_gamma   90.00
#
_symmetry.space_group_name_H-M   'P 1'
#
loop_
_entity.id
_entity.type
_entity.pdbx_description
1 polymer ?
#
loop_
_entity_poly.entity_id
_entity_poly.type
_entity_poly.pdbx_seq_one_letter_code
_entity_poly.pdbx_strand_id
1 'polypeptide(L)'
;MDSPLNQRLTFLGGGVAASIYTIIARAVWSSSELTVSVIDPTEQPPERTLCVWGAPSPLLEDAVVAQWSKLCFGYGTDTITVDLDTWSYRQYTASSLRQLAERMGPIHRITAMADDPSDESVLHLDSRPHQPVSQPASVELLQHFHGRRIRTSKDIFQPDTAVMMDFRTDQSDGICFLYVLPYSSTEALVECTAFSPAVWDVDQYAHRLDTYIELELGCSDYEVLATETGVIPMNDRSVDRNRGRNWIVIGSAGALTKPTTGYMVARCLRDATSLFVDAKRSGRMSVPSAPPSRFAWYDKLLLRIMRDEPEVVPLILWTLFKRNPIHRILSFLDEQTSLRQEVLLFLRLPWMPFLRAIVRQ
;
A
#
# COMPACT_ATOMS: atom_id res chain seq x y z
N MET A 1 -44.55 1.67 -2.25
CA MET A 1 -43.40 1.86 -1.33
C MET A 1 -42.61 0.59 -1.43
N ASP A 2 -41.61 0.61 -2.30
CA ASP A 2 -40.73 -0.56 -2.43
C ASP A 2 -39.95 -0.73 -1.12
N SER A 3 -40.02 -1.92 -0.53
CA SER A 3 -39.20 -2.31 0.60
C SER A 3 -37.73 -1.96 0.27
N PRO A 4 -36.94 -1.35 1.18
CA PRO A 4 -35.56 -1.11 0.93
C PRO A 4 -34.91 -2.45 0.58
N LEU A 5 -34.39 -2.57 -0.64
CA LEU A 5 -33.68 -3.77 -1.09
C LEU A 5 -32.55 -4.01 -0.11
N ASN A 6 -32.68 -5.05 0.72
CA ASN A 6 -31.65 -5.47 1.64
C ASN A 6 -30.47 -6.00 0.79
N GLN A 7 -29.44 -5.20 0.63
CA GLN A 7 -28.27 -5.54 -0.17
C GLN A 7 -27.49 -6.65 0.55
N ARG A 8 -27.13 -7.71 -0.16
CA ARG A 8 -26.25 -8.76 0.34
C ARG A 8 -24.89 -8.63 -0.30
N LEU A 9 -23.87 -8.47 0.52
CA LEU A 9 -22.48 -8.34 0.10
C LEU A 9 -21.65 -9.47 0.68
N THR A 10 -21.02 -10.27 -0.17
CA THR A 10 -20.17 -11.37 0.25
C THR A 10 -18.74 -11.17 -0.23
N PHE A 11 -17.80 -11.22 0.71
CA PHE A 11 -16.38 -11.20 0.44
C PHE A 11 -15.84 -12.63 0.36
N LEU A 12 -15.13 -12.94 -0.72
CA LEU A 12 -14.34 -14.15 -0.89
C LEU A 12 -12.89 -13.77 -0.56
N GLY A 13 -12.46 -14.11 0.66
CA GLY A 13 -11.25 -13.65 1.30
C GLY A 13 -11.49 -12.49 2.26
N GLY A 14 -10.97 -12.61 3.49
CA GLY A 14 -11.19 -11.71 4.64
C GLY A 14 -10.05 -10.76 4.94
N GLY A 15 -9.19 -10.46 3.96
CA GLY A 15 -8.03 -9.61 4.14
C GLY A 15 -8.35 -8.11 4.27
N VAL A 16 -7.28 -7.28 4.20
CA VAL A 16 -7.36 -5.81 4.32
C VAL A 16 -8.36 -5.18 3.34
N ALA A 17 -8.38 -5.65 2.09
CA ALA A 17 -9.31 -5.14 1.09
C ALA A 17 -10.77 -5.35 1.54
N ALA A 18 -11.13 -6.54 2.05
CA ALA A 18 -12.47 -6.81 2.55
C ALA A 18 -12.88 -5.85 3.67
N SER A 19 -11.97 -5.52 4.60
CA SER A 19 -12.21 -4.55 5.68
C SER A 19 -12.46 -3.15 5.13
N ILE A 20 -11.61 -2.65 4.23
CA ILE A 20 -11.74 -1.33 3.61
C ILE A 20 -13.08 -1.21 2.85
N TYR A 21 -13.40 -2.22 2.02
CA TYR A 21 -14.65 -2.21 1.26
C TYR A 21 -15.88 -2.32 2.16
N THR A 22 -15.82 -3.07 3.26
CA THR A 22 -16.90 -3.11 4.25
C THR A 22 -17.13 -1.74 4.88
N ILE A 23 -16.06 -1.04 5.29
CA ILE A 23 -16.15 0.31 5.88
C ILE A 23 -16.84 1.27 4.89
N ILE A 24 -16.42 1.29 3.64
CA ILE A 24 -17.03 2.15 2.61
C ILE A 24 -18.48 1.73 2.32
N ALA A 25 -18.77 0.43 2.22
CA ALA A 25 -20.12 -0.06 2.01
C ALA A 25 -21.06 0.41 3.13
N ARG A 26 -20.62 0.33 4.40
CA ARG A 26 -21.37 0.80 5.58
C ARG A 26 -21.53 2.32 5.61
N ALA A 27 -20.64 3.08 5.03
CA ALA A 27 -20.80 4.53 4.87
C ALA A 27 -21.82 4.89 3.77
N VAL A 28 -21.99 4.03 2.76
CA VAL A 28 -22.95 4.23 1.66
C VAL A 28 -24.32 3.69 2.00
N TRP A 29 -24.40 2.53 2.64
CA TRP A 29 -25.66 1.88 3.06
C TRP A 29 -25.71 1.74 4.58
N SER A 30 -26.85 2.00 5.19
CA SER A 30 -27.05 1.77 6.62
C SER A 30 -26.94 0.28 6.99
N SER A 31 -26.74 -0.01 8.28
CA SER A 31 -26.64 -1.39 8.77
C SER A 31 -27.94 -2.20 8.55
N SER A 32 -29.10 -1.53 8.49
CA SER A 32 -30.38 -2.16 8.19
C SER A 32 -30.60 -2.45 6.70
N GLU A 33 -29.82 -1.80 5.82
CA GLU A 33 -29.91 -1.96 4.37
C GLU A 33 -28.87 -2.94 3.82
N LEU A 34 -27.85 -3.32 4.62
CA LEU A 34 -26.72 -4.10 4.15
C LEU A 34 -26.39 -5.28 5.05
N THR A 35 -26.47 -6.49 4.50
CA THR A 35 -25.92 -7.71 5.12
C THR A 35 -24.55 -8.00 4.55
N VAL A 36 -23.55 -8.18 5.41
CA VAL A 36 -22.17 -8.46 5.03
C VAL A 36 -21.76 -9.85 5.48
N SER A 37 -21.22 -10.65 4.55
CA SER A 37 -20.61 -11.95 4.81
C SER A 37 -19.17 -11.98 4.35
N VAL A 38 -18.30 -12.69 5.08
CA VAL A 38 -16.91 -12.92 4.74
C VAL A 38 -16.64 -14.41 4.80
N ILE A 39 -16.17 -14.98 3.71
CA ILE A 39 -15.76 -16.39 3.61
C ILE A 39 -14.25 -16.43 3.45
N ASP A 40 -13.54 -16.95 4.45
CA ASP A 40 -12.08 -17.03 4.47
C ASP A 40 -11.65 -18.29 5.22
N PRO A 41 -10.71 -19.09 4.70
CA PRO A 41 -10.21 -20.27 5.42
C PRO A 41 -9.40 -19.92 6.68
N THR A 42 -8.98 -18.65 6.81
CA THR A 42 -8.16 -18.18 7.92
C THR A 42 -9.03 -17.37 8.90
N GLU A 43 -9.17 -17.87 10.11
CA GLU A 43 -9.93 -17.18 11.16
C GLU A 43 -9.25 -15.87 11.58
N GLN A 44 -7.95 -15.88 11.70
CA GLN A 44 -7.12 -14.72 12.05
C GLN A 44 -6.04 -14.52 10.98
N PRO A 45 -6.30 -13.69 9.96
CA PRO A 45 -5.27 -13.37 8.98
C PRO A 45 -4.08 -12.67 9.64
N PRO A 46 -2.86 -12.86 9.11
CA PRO A 46 -1.65 -12.28 9.68
C PRO A 46 -1.75 -10.76 9.76
N GLU A 47 -1.13 -10.20 10.82
CA GLU A 47 -1.05 -8.75 10.97
C GLU A 47 -0.23 -8.14 9.82
N ARG A 48 -0.62 -6.95 9.41
CA ARG A 48 0.05 -6.18 8.35
C ARG A 48 0.08 -4.72 8.74
N THR A 49 1.24 -4.12 8.63
CA THR A 49 1.42 -2.67 8.70
C THR A 49 1.04 -2.04 7.36
N LEU A 50 0.19 -1.03 7.40
CA LEU A 50 -0.34 -0.35 6.23
C LEU A 50 -0.23 1.15 6.44
N CYS A 51 0.49 1.83 5.56
CA CYS A 51 0.63 3.26 5.64
C CYS A 51 -0.08 3.97 4.48
N VAL A 52 -0.56 5.19 4.75
CA VAL A 52 -1.16 6.07 3.77
C VAL A 52 -0.89 7.53 4.14
N TRP A 53 -0.71 8.35 3.14
CA TRP A 53 -0.59 9.81 3.28
C TRP A 53 -1.88 10.51 2.83
N GLY A 54 -2.01 11.78 3.21
CA GLY A 54 -3.09 12.65 2.75
C GLY A 54 -3.79 13.38 3.88
N ALA A 55 -4.86 14.09 3.52
CA ALA A 55 -5.73 14.72 4.49
C ALA A 55 -6.38 13.68 5.42
N PRO A 56 -6.64 14.01 6.69
CA PRO A 56 -7.38 13.14 7.59
C PRO A 56 -8.71 12.68 7.00
N SER A 57 -9.03 11.42 7.17
CA SER A 57 -10.32 10.83 6.76
C SER A 57 -11.15 10.53 8.00
N PRO A 58 -12.24 11.26 8.27
CA PRO A 58 -13.10 10.98 9.43
C PRO A 58 -13.61 9.55 9.47
N LEU A 59 -13.75 8.92 8.29
CA LEU A 59 -14.24 7.55 8.20
C LEU A 59 -13.24 6.50 8.73
N LEU A 60 -11.95 6.79 8.67
CA LEU A 60 -10.88 5.86 9.09
C LEU A 60 -10.17 6.30 10.37
N GLU A 61 -10.57 7.41 10.98
CA GLU A 61 -9.86 7.99 12.12
C GLU A 61 -9.73 7.00 13.28
N ASP A 62 -10.79 6.29 13.59
CA ASP A 62 -10.82 5.29 14.67
C ASP A 62 -9.97 4.03 14.40
N ALA A 63 -9.43 3.89 13.21
CA ALA A 63 -8.53 2.78 12.85
C ALA A 63 -7.06 3.21 12.81
N VAL A 64 -6.74 4.50 12.99
CA VAL A 64 -5.37 5.02 13.01
C VAL A 64 -4.63 4.47 14.23
N VAL A 65 -3.49 3.83 14.00
CA VAL A 65 -2.61 3.29 15.05
C VAL A 65 -1.51 4.27 15.42
N ALA A 66 -0.95 4.94 14.42
CA ALA A 66 0.06 5.99 14.58
C ALA A 66 -0.02 6.98 13.41
N GLN A 67 0.46 8.20 13.64
CA GLN A 67 0.52 9.22 12.59
C GLN A 67 1.71 10.15 12.78
N TRP A 68 2.22 10.65 11.67
CA TRP A 68 3.38 11.54 11.61
C TRP A 68 3.06 12.75 10.74
N SER A 69 3.49 13.93 11.20
CA SER A 69 3.34 15.19 10.47
C SER A 69 4.52 15.48 9.55
N LYS A 70 5.60 14.73 9.68
CA LYS A 70 6.83 14.91 8.91
C LYS A 70 7.31 13.61 8.30
N LEU A 71 7.96 13.71 7.12
CA LEU A 71 8.65 12.59 6.47
C LEU A 71 10.14 12.92 6.33
N CYS A 72 10.96 11.92 6.64
CA CYS A 72 12.41 11.99 6.46
C CYS A 72 12.84 11.05 5.32
N PHE A 73 13.84 11.48 4.56
CA PHE A 73 14.48 10.74 3.48
C PHE A 73 15.99 10.84 3.63
N GLY A 74 16.72 9.77 3.30
CA GLY A 74 18.19 9.72 3.39
C GLY A 74 18.85 9.20 2.11
N TYR A 75 19.99 9.77 1.72
CA TYR A 75 20.82 9.28 0.62
C TYR A 75 22.27 9.83 0.73
N GLY A 76 23.27 8.97 0.53
CA GLY A 76 24.69 9.32 0.68
C GLY A 76 25.00 9.68 2.12
N THR A 77 25.34 10.93 2.40
CA THR A 77 25.55 11.47 3.76
C THR A 77 24.43 12.42 4.18
N ASP A 78 23.48 12.68 3.28
CA ASP A 78 22.45 13.70 3.47
C ASP A 78 21.12 13.09 3.95
N THR A 79 20.41 13.84 4.77
CA THR A 79 18.99 13.61 5.07
C THR A 79 18.19 14.89 4.81
N ILE A 80 16.92 14.72 4.44
CA ILE A 80 15.96 15.83 4.39
C ILE A 80 14.72 15.44 5.17
N THR A 81 14.22 16.38 5.97
CA THR A 81 12.92 16.25 6.64
C THR A 81 11.97 17.28 6.06
N VAL A 82 10.78 16.85 5.70
CA VAL A 82 9.75 17.70 5.11
C VAL A 82 8.48 17.64 5.95
N ASP A 83 7.86 18.80 6.16
CA ASP A 83 6.58 18.91 6.82
C ASP A 83 5.46 18.57 5.85
N LEU A 84 4.43 17.89 6.34
CA LEU A 84 3.24 17.53 5.57
C LEU A 84 2.10 18.56 5.70
N ASP A 85 2.33 19.66 6.41
CA ASP A 85 1.36 20.75 6.65
C ASP A 85 0.01 20.22 7.18
N THR A 86 -1.02 20.27 6.33
CA THR A 86 -2.37 19.78 6.65
C THR A 86 -2.56 18.29 6.41
N TRP A 87 -1.57 17.61 5.81
CA TRP A 87 -1.58 16.17 5.60
C TRP A 87 -0.88 15.47 6.75
N SER A 88 -1.05 14.17 6.82
CA SER A 88 -0.28 13.29 7.70
C SER A 88 0.04 11.98 7.01
N TYR A 89 1.10 11.32 7.45
CA TYR A 89 1.40 9.95 7.13
C TYR A 89 0.85 9.09 8.28
N ARG A 90 -0.04 8.15 7.97
CA ARG A 90 -0.80 7.39 8.98
C ARG A 90 -0.61 5.92 8.79
N GLN A 91 -0.48 5.23 9.90
CA GLN A 91 -0.44 3.79 9.98
C GLN A 91 -1.79 3.24 10.38
N TYR A 92 -2.20 2.21 9.66
CA TYR A 92 -3.25 1.28 10.00
C TYR A 92 -2.65 -0.11 10.14
N THR A 93 -3.36 -1.00 10.83
CA THR A 93 -3.07 -2.43 10.80
C THR A 93 -4.23 -3.21 10.22
N ALA A 94 -3.97 -4.45 9.78
CA ALA A 94 -5.05 -5.30 9.29
C ALA A 94 -6.14 -5.49 10.36
N SER A 95 -5.73 -5.63 11.62
CA SER A 95 -6.65 -5.76 12.76
C SER A 95 -7.41 -4.47 13.06
N SER A 96 -6.79 -3.29 13.00
CA SER A 96 -7.47 -2.01 13.28
C SER A 96 -8.57 -1.71 12.26
N LEU A 97 -8.31 -1.97 10.97
CA LEU A 97 -9.32 -1.82 9.91
C LEU A 97 -10.45 -2.84 10.06
N ARG A 98 -10.14 -4.09 10.40
CA ARG A 98 -11.15 -5.11 10.65
C ARG A 98 -12.05 -4.75 11.83
N GLN A 99 -11.47 -4.31 12.95
CA GLN A 99 -12.21 -3.88 14.13
C GLN A 99 -13.11 -2.68 13.82
N LEU A 100 -12.63 -1.72 13.03
CA LEU A 100 -13.48 -0.60 12.58
C LEU A 100 -14.66 -1.10 11.74
N ALA A 101 -14.43 -2.00 10.77
CA ALA A 101 -15.49 -2.57 9.95
C ALA A 101 -16.54 -3.30 10.80
N GLU A 102 -16.13 -4.03 11.83
CA GLU A 102 -17.00 -4.75 12.77
C GLU A 102 -17.81 -3.80 13.68
N ARG A 103 -17.19 -2.70 14.13
CA ARG A 103 -17.92 -1.65 14.90
C ARG A 103 -19.00 -0.95 14.08
N MET A 104 -18.82 -0.85 12.77
CA MET A 104 -19.82 -0.23 11.88
C MET A 104 -21.05 -1.13 11.61
N GLY A 105 -21.01 -2.39 12.00
CA GLY A 105 -22.16 -3.30 11.90
C GLY A 105 -21.75 -4.78 11.81
N PRO A 106 -22.71 -5.68 12.00
CA PRO A 106 -22.44 -7.12 12.06
C PRO A 106 -21.87 -7.67 10.76
N ILE A 107 -20.87 -8.55 10.87
CA ILE A 107 -20.24 -9.28 9.77
C ILE A 107 -20.38 -10.77 10.05
N HIS A 108 -21.03 -11.49 9.14
CA HIS A 108 -21.15 -12.95 9.20
C HIS A 108 -19.87 -13.59 8.66
N ARG A 109 -19.03 -14.16 9.54
CA ARG A 109 -17.80 -14.84 9.16
C ARG A 109 -18.04 -16.34 8.99
N ILE A 110 -17.53 -16.88 7.90
CA ILE A 110 -17.58 -18.31 7.57
C ILE A 110 -16.15 -18.77 7.34
N THR A 111 -15.63 -19.61 8.25
CA THR A 111 -14.30 -20.20 8.12
C THR A 111 -14.35 -21.39 7.16
N ALA A 112 -14.18 -21.12 5.89
CA ALA A 112 -14.18 -22.13 4.82
C ALA A 112 -13.39 -21.66 3.60
N MET A 113 -13.00 -22.58 2.74
CA MET A 113 -12.60 -22.26 1.36
C MET A 113 -13.84 -21.75 0.62
N ALA A 114 -13.71 -20.58 -0.01
CA ALA A 114 -14.80 -20.03 -0.80
C ALA A 114 -14.84 -20.65 -2.19
N ASP A 115 -16.01 -21.19 -2.56
CA ASP A 115 -16.30 -21.59 -3.93
C ASP A 115 -16.59 -20.37 -4.82
N ASP A 116 -16.61 -20.59 -6.14
CA ASP A 116 -17.02 -19.55 -7.07
C ASP A 116 -18.52 -19.26 -6.93
N PRO A 117 -18.92 -17.98 -6.98
CA PRO A 117 -20.30 -17.59 -6.76
C PRO A 117 -21.27 -18.17 -7.78
N SER A 118 -22.40 -18.67 -7.30
CA SER A 118 -23.52 -19.12 -8.14
C SER A 118 -24.77 -18.24 -7.99
N ASP A 119 -24.90 -17.46 -6.91
CA ASP A 119 -26.05 -16.59 -6.65
C ASP A 119 -25.78 -15.17 -7.19
N GLU A 120 -26.27 -14.89 -8.40
CA GLU A 120 -26.14 -13.56 -9.04
C GLU A 120 -26.97 -12.46 -8.34
N SER A 121 -27.81 -12.77 -7.36
CA SER A 121 -28.56 -11.79 -6.57
C SER A 121 -27.71 -11.16 -5.46
N VAL A 122 -26.55 -11.76 -5.13
CA VAL A 122 -25.60 -11.30 -4.13
C VAL A 122 -24.47 -10.55 -4.81
N LEU A 123 -23.98 -9.50 -4.17
CA LEU A 123 -22.78 -8.78 -4.61
C LEU A 123 -21.54 -9.53 -4.07
N HIS A 124 -20.68 -10.04 -4.97
CA HIS A 124 -19.48 -10.77 -4.60
C HIS A 124 -18.24 -9.95 -4.87
N LEU A 125 -17.42 -9.76 -3.83
CA LEU A 125 -16.12 -9.10 -3.91
C LEU A 125 -15.01 -10.10 -3.58
N ASP A 126 -14.15 -10.39 -4.57
CA ASP A 126 -13.18 -11.47 -4.54
C ASP A 126 -11.76 -10.94 -4.34
N SER A 127 -11.18 -11.23 -3.19
CA SER A 127 -9.79 -10.90 -2.86
C SER A 127 -8.89 -12.15 -2.75
N ARG A 128 -9.39 -13.33 -3.16
CA ARG A 128 -8.62 -14.57 -3.14
C ARG A 128 -7.39 -14.44 -4.06
N PRO A 129 -6.23 -15.00 -3.68
CA PRO A 129 -5.05 -15.04 -4.53
C PRO A 129 -5.30 -15.87 -5.81
N HIS A 130 -4.36 -15.80 -6.73
CA HIS A 130 -4.37 -16.63 -7.96
C HIS A 130 -5.53 -16.36 -8.93
N GLN A 131 -5.91 -15.10 -9.09
CA GLN A 131 -6.87 -14.71 -10.13
C GLN A 131 -6.26 -14.89 -11.53
N PRO A 132 -7.05 -15.33 -12.53
CA PRO A 132 -6.58 -15.40 -13.91
C PRO A 132 -6.07 -14.04 -14.40
N VAL A 133 -4.89 -14.02 -14.97
CA VAL A 133 -4.23 -12.83 -15.51
C VAL A 133 -4.69 -12.61 -16.95
N SER A 134 -5.16 -11.41 -17.28
CA SER A 134 -5.58 -11.06 -18.64
C SER A 134 -4.38 -10.73 -19.54
N GLN A 135 -3.32 -10.14 -18.96
CA GLN A 135 -2.05 -9.90 -19.63
C GLN A 135 -0.91 -10.21 -18.66
N PRO A 136 0.06 -11.06 -19.05
CA PRO A 136 1.23 -11.33 -18.23
C PRO A 136 2.06 -10.05 -18.02
N ALA A 137 2.79 -10.02 -16.94
CA ALA A 137 3.69 -8.92 -16.66
C ALA A 137 4.85 -8.87 -17.66
N SER A 138 5.27 -7.66 -18.05
CA SER A 138 6.51 -7.47 -18.81
C SER A 138 7.73 -7.28 -17.89
N VAL A 139 7.48 -6.91 -16.65
CA VAL A 139 8.48 -6.81 -15.57
C VAL A 139 7.89 -7.41 -14.31
N GLU A 140 8.65 -8.27 -13.66
CA GLU A 140 8.33 -8.87 -12.38
C GLU A 140 9.47 -8.62 -11.40
N LEU A 141 9.17 -7.91 -10.34
CA LEU A 141 10.02 -7.67 -9.18
C LEU A 141 9.20 -7.95 -7.92
N LEU A 142 9.87 -8.03 -6.81
CA LEU A 142 9.29 -8.15 -5.49
C LEU A 142 9.71 -6.97 -4.64
N GLN A 143 8.77 -6.33 -3.95
CA GLN A 143 9.06 -5.60 -2.75
C GLN A 143 8.96 -6.59 -1.61
N HIS A 144 10.05 -6.76 -0.89
CA HIS A 144 10.07 -7.65 0.26
C HIS A 144 10.79 -6.96 1.43
N PHE A 145 10.40 -7.32 2.63
CA PHE A 145 10.89 -6.61 3.80
C PHE A 145 10.95 -7.51 5.03
N HIS A 146 11.82 -7.10 5.94
CA HIS A 146 11.88 -7.60 7.31
C HIS A 146 11.98 -6.40 8.25
N GLY A 147 11.06 -6.33 9.21
CA GLY A 147 10.97 -5.26 10.19
C GLY A 147 11.12 -5.79 11.60
N ARG A 148 11.70 -4.96 12.48
CA ARG A 148 11.77 -5.18 13.92
C ARG A 148 11.13 -3.99 14.64
N ARG A 149 10.13 -4.25 15.46
CA ARG A 149 9.67 -3.27 16.44
C ARG A 149 10.61 -3.32 17.61
N ILE A 150 11.32 -2.23 17.85
CA ILE A 150 12.38 -2.16 18.86
C ILE A 150 12.03 -1.15 19.93
N ARG A 151 12.54 -1.40 21.15
CA ARG A 151 12.54 -0.45 22.26
C ARG A 151 13.97 -0.19 22.69
N THR A 152 14.31 1.08 22.87
CA THR A 152 15.62 1.56 23.29
C THR A 152 15.56 2.13 24.71
N SER A 153 16.69 2.12 25.41
CA SER A 153 16.80 2.70 26.75
C SER A 153 16.91 4.23 26.75
N LYS A 154 17.20 4.83 25.57
CA LYS A 154 17.39 6.27 25.39
C LYS A 154 16.42 6.80 24.35
N ASP A 155 16.11 8.10 24.43
CA ASP A 155 15.34 8.83 23.44
C ASP A 155 16.18 9.01 22.16
N ILE A 156 15.90 8.24 21.12
CA ILE A 156 16.60 8.32 19.83
C ILE A 156 15.66 8.62 18.66
N PHE A 157 14.37 8.41 18.83
CA PHE A 157 13.39 8.64 17.76
C PHE A 157 12.69 9.99 17.92
N GLN A 158 12.30 10.59 16.81
CA GLN A 158 11.44 11.77 16.75
C GLN A 158 9.99 11.30 16.51
N PRO A 159 9.10 11.38 17.52
CA PRO A 159 7.76 10.77 17.43
C PRO A 159 6.85 11.37 16.35
N ASP A 160 7.14 12.56 15.85
CA ASP A 160 6.38 13.26 14.82
C ASP A 160 6.89 13.02 13.38
N THR A 161 8.00 12.26 13.24
CA THR A 161 8.75 12.13 11.98
C THR A 161 8.91 10.65 11.59
N ALA A 162 8.28 10.22 10.51
CA ALA A 162 8.53 8.91 9.92
C ALA A 162 9.69 8.98 8.90
N VAL A 163 10.63 8.04 8.97
CA VAL A 163 11.59 7.84 7.88
C VAL A 163 10.92 6.99 6.82
N MET A 164 10.65 7.57 5.66
CA MET A 164 9.90 6.89 4.59
C MET A 164 10.82 6.11 3.65
N MET A 165 12.00 6.63 3.33
CA MET A 165 13.02 5.96 2.52
C MET A 165 14.40 6.49 2.92
N ASP A 166 15.19 5.67 3.57
CA ASP A 166 16.58 5.97 3.86
C ASP A 166 17.48 4.98 3.12
N PHE A 167 18.15 5.47 2.08
CA PHE A 167 19.04 4.68 1.22
C PHE A 167 20.49 4.62 1.76
N ARG A 168 20.75 5.08 2.98
CA ARG A 168 22.06 5.02 3.64
C ARG A 168 22.33 3.62 4.20
N THR A 169 22.28 2.64 3.31
CA THR A 169 22.53 1.23 3.58
C THR A 169 23.18 0.59 2.34
N ASP A 170 23.69 -0.62 2.48
CA ASP A 170 24.29 -1.36 1.39
C ASP A 170 23.29 -1.65 0.26
N GLN A 171 23.67 -1.31 -0.97
CA GLN A 171 22.90 -1.45 -2.22
C GLN A 171 23.41 -2.59 -3.11
N SER A 172 24.33 -3.46 -2.63
CA SER A 172 25.00 -4.48 -3.46
C SER A 172 24.06 -5.57 -4.01
N ASP A 173 22.98 -5.88 -3.26
CA ASP A 173 22.05 -6.96 -3.61
C ASP A 173 20.75 -6.44 -4.28
N GLY A 174 20.68 -5.17 -4.63
CA GLY A 174 19.51 -4.53 -5.22
C GLY A 174 19.15 -3.21 -4.56
N ILE A 175 17.98 -2.69 -4.87
CA ILE A 175 17.50 -1.44 -4.27
C ILE A 175 17.07 -1.73 -2.84
N CYS A 176 17.71 -1.09 -1.86
CA CYS A 176 17.39 -1.26 -0.45
C CYS A 176 17.24 0.08 0.27
N PHE A 177 16.29 0.17 1.16
CA PHE A 177 16.10 1.35 2.02
C PHE A 177 15.49 0.95 3.37
N LEU A 178 15.71 1.80 4.35
CA LEU A 178 15.16 1.62 5.69
C LEU A 178 13.94 2.51 5.88
N TYR A 179 12.93 1.92 6.50
CA TYR A 179 11.79 2.60 7.11
C TYR A 179 12.00 2.73 8.61
N VAL A 180 11.63 3.88 9.20
CA VAL A 180 11.51 4.00 10.65
C VAL A 180 10.17 4.66 10.97
N LEU A 181 9.34 3.97 11.72
CA LEU A 181 8.02 4.42 12.15
C LEU A 181 7.99 4.55 13.68
N PRO A 182 8.33 5.73 14.25
CA PRO A 182 8.37 5.93 15.68
C PRO A 182 6.96 5.91 16.32
N TYR A 183 6.81 5.16 17.40
CA TYR A 183 5.62 5.18 18.25
C TYR A 183 5.81 6.07 19.48
N SER A 184 7.07 6.27 19.88
CA SER A 184 7.50 7.19 20.93
C SER A 184 8.95 7.60 20.68
N SER A 185 9.56 8.35 21.61
CA SER A 185 10.99 8.67 21.56
C SER A 185 11.90 7.44 21.75
N THR A 186 11.35 6.34 22.31
CA THR A 186 12.10 5.11 22.62
C THR A 186 11.60 3.86 21.89
N GLU A 187 10.54 3.95 21.12
CA GLU A 187 9.96 2.79 20.45
C GLU A 187 9.63 3.09 18.99
N ALA A 188 10.09 2.22 18.09
CA ALA A 188 9.81 2.33 16.65
C ALA A 188 9.77 0.95 15.97
N LEU A 189 9.08 0.87 14.85
CA LEU A 189 9.32 -0.14 13.82
C LEU A 189 10.50 0.33 12.97
N VAL A 190 11.53 -0.47 12.86
CA VAL A 190 12.65 -0.30 11.91
C VAL A 190 12.59 -1.43 10.91
N GLU A 191 12.44 -1.11 9.63
CA GLU A 191 12.21 -2.10 8.58
C GLU A 191 13.19 -1.92 7.44
N CYS A 192 13.86 -3.02 7.06
CA CYS A 192 14.67 -3.11 5.85
C CYS A 192 13.79 -3.60 4.71
N THR A 193 13.58 -2.74 3.72
CA THR A 193 12.79 -3.02 2.52
C THR A 193 13.68 -3.07 1.29
N ALA A 194 13.47 -4.09 0.46
CA ALA A 194 14.22 -4.25 -0.77
C ALA A 194 13.32 -4.45 -1.99
N PHE A 195 13.81 -4.00 -3.16
CA PHE A 195 13.23 -4.28 -4.46
C PHE A 195 14.21 -5.14 -5.25
N SER A 196 13.86 -6.40 -5.48
CA SER A 196 14.72 -7.34 -6.22
C SER A 196 13.90 -8.43 -6.92
N PRO A 197 14.50 -9.22 -7.82
CA PRO A 197 13.79 -10.33 -8.49
C PRO A 197 13.44 -11.49 -7.56
N ALA A 198 14.12 -11.64 -6.43
CA ALA A 198 13.94 -12.72 -5.47
C ALA A 198 13.99 -12.22 -4.04
N VAL A 199 13.27 -12.89 -3.13
CA VAL A 199 13.33 -12.60 -1.70
C VAL A 199 14.73 -12.95 -1.17
N TRP A 200 15.26 -12.10 -0.32
CA TRP A 200 16.55 -12.29 0.33
C TRP A 200 16.50 -13.30 1.47
N ASP A 201 17.65 -13.84 1.82
CA ASP A 201 17.82 -14.60 3.05
C ASP A 201 17.68 -13.70 4.29
N VAL A 202 17.22 -14.26 5.40
CA VAL A 202 16.98 -13.50 6.65
C VAL A 202 18.22 -12.75 7.13
N ASP A 203 19.40 -13.33 6.95
CA ASP A 203 20.67 -12.74 7.36
C ASP A 203 21.01 -11.46 6.60
N GLN A 204 20.58 -11.33 5.34
CA GLN A 204 20.81 -10.12 4.54
C GLN A 204 20.02 -8.91 5.09
N TYR A 205 18.79 -9.14 5.56
CA TYR A 205 18.02 -8.09 6.24
C TYR A 205 18.58 -7.79 7.63
N ALA A 206 18.90 -8.84 8.38
CA ALA A 206 19.41 -8.71 9.74
C ALA A 206 20.68 -7.86 9.78
N HIS A 207 21.64 -8.15 8.90
CA HIS A 207 22.86 -7.38 8.79
C HIS A 207 22.62 -5.90 8.50
N ARG A 208 21.72 -5.57 7.54
CA ARG A 208 21.40 -4.18 7.20
C ARG A 208 20.66 -3.46 8.31
N LEU A 209 19.75 -4.15 9.00
CA LEU A 209 19.04 -3.61 10.16
C LEU A 209 20.01 -3.30 11.30
N ASP A 210 20.87 -4.26 11.66
CA ASP A 210 21.83 -4.10 12.76
C ASP A 210 22.81 -2.95 12.44
N THR A 211 23.36 -2.93 11.23
CA THR A 211 24.25 -1.87 10.76
C THR A 211 23.58 -0.49 10.80
N TYR A 212 22.33 -0.39 10.32
CA TYR A 212 21.59 0.88 10.30
C TYR A 212 21.26 1.36 11.72
N ILE A 213 20.80 0.46 12.59
CA ILE A 213 20.46 0.82 13.97
C ILE A 213 21.71 1.29 14.72
N GLU A 214 22.84 0.64 14.49
CA GLU A 214 24.11 1.01 15.15
C GLU A 214 24.68 2.32 14.57
N LEU A 215 24.82 2.46 13.26
CA LEU A 215 25.54 3.56 12.63
C LEU A 215 24.67 4.80 12.40
N GLU A 216 23.42 4.64 11.97
CA GLU A 216 22.56 5.76 11.60
C GLU A 216 21.63 6.22 12.75
N LEU A 217 21.19 5.27 13.62
CA LEU A 217 20.41 5.60 14.79
C LEU A 217 21.28 5.73 16.06
N GLY A 218 22.55 5.35 16.02
CA GLY A 218 23.49 5.45 17.14
C GLY A 218 23.12 4.58 18.34
N CYS A 219 22.48 3.43 18.11
CA CYS A 219 21.97 2.57 19.16
C CYS A 219 22.51 1.14 19.01
N SER A 220 23.23 0.66 20.03
CA SER A 220 23.74 -0.72 20.11
C SER A 220 22.99 -1.58 21.12
N ASP A 221 22.14 -0.98 21.96
CA ASP A 221 21.39 -1.67 23.02
C ASP A 221 19.89 -1.40 22.86
N TYR A 222 19.16 -2.42 22.41
CA TYR A 222 17.72 -2.38 22.21
C TYR A 222 17.07 -3.74 22.40
N GLU A 223 15.81 -3.73 22.78
CA GLU A 223 14.95 -4.91 22.88
C GLU A 223 14.12 -5.05 21.59
N VAL A 224 14.05 -6.27 21.02
CA VAL A 224 13.13 -6.57 19.91
C VAL A 224 11.79 -7.03 20.48
N LEU A 225 10.75 -6.24 20.30
CA LEU A 225 9.39 -6.51 20.80
C LEU A 225 8.58 -7.40 19.88
N ALA A 226 8.77 -7.23 18.57
CA ALA A 226 8.07 -7.99 17.53
C ALA A 226 8.85 -7.92 16.22
N THR A 227 8.53 -8.83 15.29
CA THR A 227 9.06 -8.81 13.94
C THR A 227 7.91 -8.90 12.94
N GLU A 228 8.11 -8.30 11.77
CA GLU A 228 7.19 -8.48 10.63
C GLU A 228 7.97 -8.76 9.35
N THR A 229 7.35 -9.50 8.45
CA THR A 229 7.89 -9.79 7.12
C THR A 229 6.78 -9.72 6.09
N GLY A 230 7.12 -9.36 4.88
CA GLY A 230 6.16 -9.37 3.80
C GLY A 230 6.81 -9.42 2.43
N VAL A 231 6.01 -9.85 1.46
CA VAL A 231 6.37 -9.85 0.06
C VAL A 231 5.21 -9.29 -0.74
N ILE A 232 5.48 -8.27 -1.53
CA ILE A 232 4.50 -7.58 -2.37
C ILE A 232 4.96 -7.69 -3.82
N PRO A 233 4.18 -8.31 -4.71
CA PRO A 233 4.52 -8.35 -6.13
C PRO A 233 4.55 -6.94 -6.73
N MET A 234 5.63 -6.60 -7.42
CA MET A 234 5.81 -5.37 -8.18
C MET A 234 5.83 -5.71 -9.67
N ASN A 235 4.71 -5.56 -10.33
CA ASN A 235 4.59 -5.94 -11.73
C ASN A 235 3.51 -5.12 -12.45
N ASP A 236 3.58 -5.11 -13.77
CA ASP A 236 2.65 -4.41 -14.66
C ASP A 236 1.57 -5.34 -15.26
N ARG A 237 1.29 -6.49 -14.60
CA ARG A 237 0.22 -7.40 -15.04
C ARG A 237 -1.14 -6.71 -14.96
N SER A 238 -2.03 -7.10 -15.85
CA SER A 238 -3.44 -6.73 -15.76
C SER A 238 -4.32 -7.93 -15.45
N VAL A 239 -5.40 -7.68 -14.73
CA VAL A 239 -6.39 -8.67 -14.32
C VAL A 239 -7.75 -8.18 -14.82
N ASP A 240 -8.50 -9.08 -15.45
CA ASP A 240 -9.91 -8.79 -15.68
C ASP A 240 -10.64 -8.90 -14.34
N ARG A 241 -11.04 -7.76 -13.81
CA ARG A 241 -11.71 -7.68 -12.50
C ARG A 241 -13.18 -8.07 -12.55
N ASN A 242 -13.78 -8.08 -13.73
CA ASN A 242 -15.17 -8.47 -13.91
C ASN A 242 -15.24 -9.97 -14.18
N ARG A 243 -15.77 -10.74 -13.24
CA ARG A 243 -15.92 -12.20 -13.33
C ARG A 243 -17.31 -12.67 -13.68
N GLY A 244 -18.25 -11.75 -13.75
CA GLY A 244 -19.65 -12.04 -14.01
C GLY A 244 -20.57 -10.96 -13.45
N ARG A 245 -21.84 -11.23 -13.52
CA ARG A 245 -22.82 -10.31 -12.95
C ARG A 245 -22.63 -10.24 -11.43
N ASN A 246 -22.42 -9.03 -10.91
CA ASN A 246 -22.23 -8.79 -9.47
C ASN A 246 -21.03 -9.53 -8.82
N TRP A 247 -20.01 -9.90 -9.61
CA TRP A 247 -18.79 -10.52 -9.10
C TRP A 247 -17.55 -9.76 -9.59
N ILE A 248 -16.86 -9.10 -8.66
CA ILE A 248 -15.72 -8.22 -8.95
C ILE A 248 -14.51 -8.61 -8.11
N VAL A 249 -13.35 -8.70 -8.75
CA VAL A 249 -12.05 -8.93 -8.08
C VAL A 249 -11.53 -7.62 -7.49
N ILE A 250 -11.08 -7.65 -6.23
CA ILE A 250 -10.65 -6.49 -5.45
C ILE A 250 -9.25 -6.69 -4.84
N GLY A 251 -8.71 -5.61 -4.26
CA GLY A 251 -7.44 -5.64 -3.54
C GLY A 251 -6.26 -6.00 -4.44
N SER A 252 -5.23 -6.63 -3.87
CA SER A 252 -4.03 -7.06 -4.60
C SER A 252 -4.34 -8.08 -5.71
N ALA A 253 -5.34 -8.95 -5.49
CA ALA A 253 -5.82 -9.88 -6.49
C ALA A 253 -6.39 -9.17 -7.72
N GLY A 254 -7.04 -8.01 -7.53
CA GLY A 254 -7.55 -7.13 -8.58
C GLY A 254 -6.53 -6.10 -9.11
N ALA A 255 -5.23 -6.30 -8.88
CA ALA A 255 -4.16 -5.40 -9.29
C ALA A 255 -4.33 -3.96 -8.76
N LEU A 256 -4.91 -3.79 -7.55
CA LEU A 256 -5.05 -2.48 -6.90
C LEU A 256 -3.82 -2.08 -6.09
N THR A 257 -2.83 -2.94 -5.94
CA THR A 257 -1.51 -2.56 -5.41
C THR A 257 -0.77 -1.75 -6.46
N LYS A 258 -0.20 -0.59 -6.06
CA LYS A 258 0.58 0.22 -7.01
C LYS A 258 1.87 -0.51 -7.39
N PRO A 259 2.13 -0.71 -8.68
CA PRO A 259 3.22 -1.57 -9.17
C PRO A 259 4.62 -1.17 -8.68
N THR A 260 4.86 0.13 -8.48
CA THR A 260 6.20 0.69 -8.19
C THR A 260 6.44 1.01 -6.73
N THR A 261 5.40 0.95 -5.87
CA THR A 261 5.51 1.37 -4.47
C THR A 261 4.85 0.42 -3.47
N GLY A 262 4.09 -0.56 -3.92
CA GLY A 262 3.37 -1.49 -3.06
C GLY A 262 2.15 -0.91 -2.31
N TYR A 263 1.89 0.39 -2.38
CA TYR A 263 0.76 1.01 -1.68
C TYR A 263 -0.59 0.59 -2.28
N MET A 264 -1.54 0.23 -1.42
CA MET A 264 -2.85 -0.29 -1.82
C MET A 264 -4.02 0.49 -1.21
N VAL A 265 -3.88 0.99 0.02
CA VAL A 265 -5.00 1.53 0.83
C VAL A 265 -5.76 2.64 0.09
N ALA A 266 -5.05 3.67 -0.39
CA ALA A 266 -5.67 4.80 -1.08
C ALA A 266 -6.39 4.37 -2.38
N ARG A 267 -5.83 3.41 -3.11
CA ARG A 267 -6.47 2.85 -4.32
C ARG A 267 -7.73 2.07 -3.97
N CYS A 268 -7.69 1.22 -2.94
CA CYS A 268 -8.86 0.48 -2.46
C CYS A 268 -9.97 1.41 -1.97
N LEU A 269 -9.63 2.49 -1.25
CA LEU A 269 -10.61 3.49 -0.79
C LEU A 269 -11.33 4.17 -1.96
N ARG A 270 -10.58 4.62 -2.97
CA ARG A 270 -11.17 5.25 -4.17
C ARG A 270 -12.03 4.27 -4.96
N ASP A 271 -11.52 3.06 -5.17
CA ASP A 271 -12.21 2.01 -5.90
C ASP A 271 -13.53 1.61 -5.21
N ALA A 272 -13.48 1.33 -3.91
CA ALA A 272 -14.67 0.99 -3.13
C ALA A 272 -15.70 2.13 -3.13
N THR A 273 -15.25 3.38 -2.98
CA THR A 273 -16.13 4.54 -3.00
C THR A 273 -16.86 4.66 -4.33
N SER A 274 -16.14 4.60 -5.45
CA SER A 274 -16.74 4.65 -6.79
C SER A 274 -17.70 3.48 -7.00
N LEU A 275 -17.26 2.25 -6.67
CA LEU A 275 -18.04 1.04 -6.82
C LEU A 275 -19.40 1.13 -6.11
N PHE A 276 -19.39 1.50 -4.83
CA PHE A 276 -20.61 1.47 -4.02
C PHE A 276 -21.50 2.68 -4.23
N VAL A 277 -20.95 3.86 -4.50
CA VAL A 277 -21.75 5.04 -4.89
C VAL A 277 -22.46 4.79 -6.21
N ASP A 278 -21.78 4.21 -7.19
CA ASP A 278 -22.39 3.87 -8.48
C ASP A 278 -23.41 2.73 -8.33
N ALA A 279 -23.13 1.71 -7.52
CA ALA A 279 -24.05 0.63 -7.25
C ALA A 279 -25.34 1.13 -6.56
N LYS A 280 -25.22 2.03 -5.59
CA LYS A 280 -26.40 2.64 -4.93
C LYS A 280 -27.26 3.44 -5.91
N ARG A 281 -26.64 4.12 -6.86
CA ARG A 281 -27.33 4.94 -7.87
C ARG A 281 -27.98 4.12 -8.98
N SER A 282 -27.29 3.08 -9.48
CA SER A 282 -27.68 2.33 -10.68
C SER A 282 -28.36 0.98 -10.38
N GLY A 283 -28.28 0.49 -9.12
CA GLY A 283 -28.70 -0.86 -8.74
C GLY A 283 -27.79 -1.98 -9.26
N ARG A 284 -26.59 -1.65 -9.79
CA ARG A 284 -25.64 -2.62 -10.36
C ARG A 284 -24.22 -2.29 -9.96
N MET A 285 -23.42 -3.32 -9.66
CA MET A 285 -21.99 -3.15 -9.54
C MET A 285 -21.31 -3.15 -10.92
N SER A 286 -20.42 -2.23 -11.10
CA SER A 286 -19.52 -2.19 -12.26
C SER A 286 -18.10 -1.87 -11.79
N VAL A 287 -17.12 -2.46 -12.45
CA VAL A 287 -15.71 -2.17 -12.16
C VAL A 287 -15.45 -0.67 -12.36
N PRO A 288 -14.94 0.05 -11.37
CA PRO A 288 -14.60 1.46 -11.52
C PRO A 288 -13.60 1.69 -12.64
N SER A 289 -13.68 2.86 -13.27
CA SER A 289 -12.74 3.25 -14.32
C SER A 289 -11.30 3.25 -13.80
N ALA A 290 -10.40 2.66 -14.57
CA ALA A 290 -8.98 2.68 -14.27
C ALA A 290 -8.43 4.12 -14.26
N PRO A 291 -7.36 4.40 -13.50
CA PRO A 291 -6.63 5.66 -13.61
C PRO A 291 -6.18 5.91 -15.07
N PRO A 292 -5.88 7.18 -15.45
CA PRO A 292 -5.35 7.48 -16.77
C PRO A 292 -4.15 6.59 -17.14
N SER A 293 -4.16 6.04 -18.34
CA SER A 293 -3.15 5.07 -18.85
C SER A 293 -1.70 5.54 -18.74
N ARG A 294 -1.47 6.86 -18.68
CA ARG A 294 -0.13 7.43 -18.49
C ARG A 294 0.53 7.01 -17.16
N PHE A 295 -0.26 6.83 -16.09
CA PHE A 295 0.30 6.36 -14.80
C PHE A 295 0.77 4.92 -14.90
N ALA A 296 0.02 4.05 -15.58
CA ALA A 296 0.46 2.69 -15.85
C ALA A 296 1.74 2.67 -16.71
N TRP A 297 1.87 3.61 -17.65
CA TRP A 297 3.08 3.76 -18.45
C TRP A 297 4.27 4.25 -17.61
N TYR A 298 4.07 5.20 -16.68
CA TYR A 298 5.12 5.64 -15.75
C TYR A 298 5.57 4.51 -14.83
N ASP A 299 4.63 3.74 -14.28
CA ASP A 299 4.94 2.58 -13.45
C ASP A 299 5.77 1.55 -14.23
N LYS A 300 5.34 1.21 -15.45
CA LYS A 300 6.07 0.29 -16.32
C LYS A 300 7.50 0.77 -16.62
N LEU A 301 7.66 2.07 -16.88
CA LEU A 301 8.97 2.66 -17.15
C LEU A 301 9.90 2.58 -15.93
N LEU A 302 9.37 2.92 -14.74
CA LEU A 302 10.16 2.85 -13.50
C LEU A 302 10.48 1.40 -13.12
N LEU A 303 9.55 0.46 -13.28
CA LEU A 303 9.82 -0.98 -13.06
C LEU A 303 10.96 -1.50 -13.96
N ARG A 304 11.02 -1.05 -15.22
CA ARG A 304 12.13 -1.40 -16.11
C ARG A 304 13.46 -0.85 -15.61
N ILE A 305 13.49 0.42 -15.16
CA ILE A 305 14.70 1.00 -14.58
C ILE A 305 15.10 0.23 -13.32
N MET A 306 14.15 -0.11 -12.45
CA MET A 306 14.42 -0.91 -11.25
C MET A 306 15.02 -2.29 -11.57
N ARG A 307 14.60 -2.91 -12.67
CA ARG A 307 15.11 -4.21 -13.12
C ARG A 307 16.48 -4.09 -13.80
N ASP A 308 16.64 -3.12 -14.71
CA ASP A 308 17.78 -3.06 -15.65
C ASP A 308 18.93 -2.20 -15.12
N GLU A 309 18.67 -1.23 -14.26
CA GLU A 309 19.62 -0.26 -13.71
C GLU A 309 19.28 0.04 -12.23
N PRO A 310 19.22 -0.96 -11.34
CA PRO A 310 18.79 -0.77 -9.94
C PRO A 310 19.63 0.25 -9.17
N GLU A 311 20.92 0.39 -9.50
CA GLU A 311 21.88 1.28 -8.85
C GLU A 311 21.53 2.77 -9.00
N VAL A 312 20.77 3.16 -10.04
CA VAL A 312 20.39 4.57 -10.24
C VAL A 312 19.09 4.94 -9.51
N VAL A 313 18.31 3.97 -9.05
CA VAL A 313 16.99 4.19 -8.48
C VAL A 313 17.03 4.96 -7.16
N PRO A 314 17.96 4.70 -6.22
CA PRO A 314 18.10 5.50 -5.02
C PRO A 314 18.31 7.00 -5.33
N LEU A 315 19.16 7.31 -6.32
CA LEU A 315 19.38 8.69 -6.76
C LEU A 315 18.14 9.32 -7.41
N ILE A 316 17.38 8.56 -8.21
CA ILE A 316 16.13 9.04 -8.83
C ILE A 316 15.13 9.42 -7.73
N LEU A 317 14.88 8.53 -6.78
CA LEU A 317 13.92 8.74 -5.69
C LEU A 317 14.39 9.86 -4.76
N TRP A 318 15.67 9.89 -4.36
CA TRP A 318 16.23 11.00 -3.60
C TRP A 318 16.04 12.35 -4.30
N THR A 319 16.36 12.42 -5.61
CA THR A 319 16.19 13.64 -6.38
C THR A 319 14.74 14.07 -6.49
N LEU A 320 13.82 13.10 -6.62
CA LEU A 320 12.37 13.35 -6.61
C LEU A 320 11.97 14.09 -5.35
N PHE A 321 12.31 13.55 -4.17
CA PHE A 321 11.93 14.13 -2.88
C PHE A 321 12.70 15.41 -2.54
N LYS A 322 13.99 15.50 -2.87
CA LYS A 322 14.81 16.68 -2.56
C LYS A 322 14.43 17.89 -3.40
N ARG A 323 13.95 17.73 -4.63
CA ARG A 323 13.78 18.84 -5.59
C ARG A 323 12.33 19.21 -5.87
N ASN A 324 11.36 18.51 -5.32
CA ASN A 324 9.95 18.76 -5.59
C ASN A 324 9.16 18.99 -4.30
N PRO A 325 8.07 19.79 -4.33
CA PRO A 325 7.16 19.91 -3.20
C PRO A 325 6.54 18.56 -2.84
N ILE A 326 6.53 18.22 -1.54
CA ILE A 326 6.08 16.92 -1.06
C ILE A 326 4.64 16.59 -1.48
N HIS A 327 3.72 17.53 -1.38
CA HIS A 327 2.31 17.32 -1.77
C HIS A 327 2.17 16.95 -3.25
N ARG A 328 3.00 17.52 -4.15
CA ARG A 328 2.98 17.15 -5.57
C ARG A 328 3.48 15.73 -5.79
N ILE A 329 4.52 15.32 -5.06
CA ILE A 329 5.06 13.96 -5.13
C ILE A 329 4.02 12.97 -4.65
N LEU A 330 3.46 13.18 -3.47
CA LEU A 330 2.47 12.29 -2.88
C LEU A 330 1.20 12.21 -3.73
N SER A 331 0.74 13.33 -4.30
CA SER A 331 -0.38 13.34 -5.26
C SER A 331 -0.05 12.59 -6.55
N PHE A 332 1.21 12.65 -7.03
CA PHE A 332 1.66 11.88 -8.18
C PHE A 332 1.67 10.37 -7.88
N LEU A 333 2.18 9.98 -6.72
CA LEU A 333 2.16 8.58 -6.29
C LEU A 333 0.73 8.05 -6.13
N ASP A 334 -0.23 8.92 -5.82
CA ASP A 334 -1.67 8.62 -5.77
C ASP A 334 -2.39 8.76 -7.12
N GLU A 335 -1.66 9.03 -8.21
CA GLU A 335 -2.23 9.13 -9.57
C GLU A 335 -3.25 10.27 -9.72
N GLN A 336 -3.09 11.34 -8.95
CA GLN A 336 -4.03 12.48 -8.90
C GLN A 336 -3.46 13.78 -9.48
N THR A 337 -2.31 13.72 -10.15
CA THR A 337 -1.69 14.89 -10.75
C THR A 337 -2.21 15.16 -12.16
N SER A 338 -2.15 16.43 -12.56
CA SER A 338 -2.32 16.85 -13.94
C SER A 338 -1.01 16.71 -14.72
N LEU A 339 -1.10 16.62 -16.05
CA LEU A 339 0.08 16.58 -16.93
C LEU A 339 1.07 17.72 -16.67
N ARG A 340 0.57 18.93 -16.40
CA ARG A 340 1.41 20.08 -16.06
C ARG A 340 2.25 19.83 -14.79
N GLN A 341 1.63 19.25 -13.76
CA GLN A 341 2.32 18.92 -12.51
C GLN A 341 3.36 17.82 -12.72
N GLU A 342 3.05 16.84 -13.55
CA GLU A 342 3.93 15.72 -13.92
C GLU A 342 5.17 16.21 -14.69
N VAL A 343 5.00 17.10 -15.67
CA VAL A 343 6.11 17.73 -16.38
C VAL A 343 7.03 18.47 -15.41
N LEU A 344 6.48 19.26 -14.47
CA LEU A 344 7.26 19.97 -13.46
C LEU A 344 8.01 19.02 -12.50
N LEU A 345 7.47 17.82 -12.23
CA LEU A 345 8.17 16.78 -11.48
C LEU A 345 9.36 16.23 -12.27
N PHE A 346 9.12 15.83 -13.50
CA PHE A 346 10.09 15.11 -14.33
C PHE A 346 11.24 15.98 -14.80
N LEU A 347 11.03 17.28 -15.04
CA LEU A 347 12.11 18.22 -15.38
C LEU A 347 13.26 18.28 -14.37
N ARG A 348 13.02 17.84 -13.14
CA ARG A 348 13.98 17.87 -12.04
C ARG A 348 14.69 16.53 -11.79
N LEU A 349 14.27 15.47 -12.51
CA LEU A 349 14.84 14.13 -12.38
C LEU A 349 16.04 13.92 -13.32
N PRO A 350 16.94 12.96 -13.01
CA PRO A 350 17.94 12.50 -13.94
C PRO A 350 17.27 11.76 -15.11
N TRP A 351 17.18 12.40 -16.27
CA TRP A 351 16.40 11.93 -17.42
C TRP A 351 17.07 10.79 -18.22
N MET A 352 18.39 10.61 -18.13
CA MET A 352 19.12 9.60 -18.91
C MET A 352 18.64 8.14 -18.68
N PRO A 353 18.41 7.67 -17.43
CA PRO A 353 17.86 6.33 -17.22
C PRO A 353 16.50 6.14 -17.89
N PHE A 354 15.65 7.16 -17.84
CA PHE A 354 14.31 7.11 -18.46
C PHE A 354 14.40 7.03 -19.99
N LEU A 355 15.31 7.76 -20.63
CA LEU A 355 15.51 7.66 -22.08
C LEU A 355 16.01 6.26 -22.47
N ARG A 356 16.97 5.70 -21.74
CA ARG A 356 17.45 4.34 -22.02
C ARG A 356 16.33 3.32 -21.88
N ALA A 357 15.50 3.43 -20.84
CA ALA A 357 14.36 2.53 -20.62
C ALA A 357 13.28 2.66 -21.70
N ILE A 358 13.11 3.85 -22.31
CA ILE A 358 12.19 4.06 -23.45
C ILE A 358 12.76 3.42 -24.72
N VAL A 359 14.05 3.56 -25.01
CA VAL A 359 14.66 3.01 -26.22
C VAL A 359 14.75 1.49 -26.22
N ARG A 360 14.83 0.87 -25.05
CA ARG A 360 14.84 -0.60 -24.87
C ARG A 360 13.45 -1.24 -24.89
N GLN A 361 12.41 -0.48 -25.32
CA GLN A 361 11.02 -0.99 -25.38
C GLN A 361 10.83 -2.09 -26.41
#